data_59fe215c6d487f833947b79f4b9d2146
#
_entry.id   59fe215c6d487f833947b79f4b9d2146
#
_cell.length_a   1.000
_cell.length_b   1.000
_cell.length_c   1.000
_cell.angle_alpha   90.00
_cell.angle_beta   90.00
_cell.angle_gamma   90.00
#
_symmetry.space_group_name_H-M   'P 1'
#
loop_
_entity.id
_entity.type
_entity.pdbx_description
1 polymer ?
#
loop_
_entity_poly.entity_id
_entity_poly.type
_entity_poly.pdbx_seq_one_letter_code
_entity_poly.pdbx_strand_id
1 'polypeptide(L)'
;APSSRRCISVAVAGAGSGIGCTTQAMQLLLYCRAHGHHPALIEVHSAHSLQDYLGGGKAPNSDIIDETHFIIYGTDVYIGGKSAAKAREEHDILIFDYGNYSSIPDVTAYHDKDIRIIVCGMKPWQTVPLYDVFAAEDNGIHYIFNSVHPSDQDTVRHMMEELAANTHFAIWAPDYFNYCGGDKIYAPLLRTIHTHDVPPRVSASKSKFSFFRRK
;
A
#
# COMPACT_ATOMS: atom_id res chain seq x y z
N ALA A 1 -20.83 -25.39 8.71
CA ALA A 1 -19.72 -24.57 9.21
C ALA A 1 -19.55 -23.40 8.29
N PRO A 2 -19.49 -22.14 8.74
CA PRO A 2 -19.13 -21.04 7.87
C PRO A 2 -17.71 -21.30 7.36
N SER A 3 -17.51 -21.28 6.05
CA SER A 3 -16.18 -21.28 5.46
C SER A 3 -15.49 -20.03 6.00
N SER A 4 -14.42 -20.18 6.77
CA SER A 4 -13.62 -19.03 7.20
C SER A 4 -13.06 -18.40 5.94
N ARG A 5 -13.68 -17.31 5.48
CA ARG A 5 -13.09 -16.50 4.42
C ARG A 5 -11.71 -16.06 4.90
N ARG A 6 -10.69 -16.38 4.13
CA ARG A 6 -9.33 -15.93 4.43
C ARG A 6 -9.32 -14.40 4.36
N CYS A 7 -8.93 -13.75 5.46
CA CYS A 7 -8.73 -12.31 5.48
C CYS A 7 -7.43 -11.99 4.74
N ILE A 8 -7.52 -11.14 3.72
CA ILE A 8 -6.41 -10.72 2.87
C ILE A 8 -5.64 -9.59 3.57
N SER A 9 -4.34 -9.65 3.55
CA SER A 9 -3.46 -8.63 4.11
C SER A 9 -2.68 -7.88 3.03
N VAL A 10 -2.76 -6.55 3.03
CA VAL A 10 -2.07 -5.69 2.07
C VAL A 10 -1.14 -4.75 2.83
N ALA A 11 0.15 -4.74 2.48
CA ALA A 11 1.11 -3.77 2.97
C ALA A 11 1.23 -2.61 1.98
N VAL A 12 1.18 -1.38 2.48
CA VAL A 12 1.48 -0.16 1.72
C VAL A 12 2.59 0.58 2.45
N ALA A 13 3.69 0.85 1.74
CA ALA A 13 4.78 1.68 2.24
C ALA A 13 5.22 2.69 1.17
N GLY A 14 5.79 3.79 1.55
CA GLY A 14 6.37 4.76 0.64
C GLY A 14 7.87 4.53 0.48
N ALA A 15 8.43 4.64 -0.72
CA ALA A 15 9.87 4.63 -0.93
C ALA A 15 10.58 5.77 -0.18
N GLY A 16 9.86 6.87 0.10
CA GLY A 16 10.35 8.00 0.89
C GLY A 16 9.22 8.72 1.63
N SER A 17 9.58 9.65 2.49
CA SER A 17 8.61 10.46 3.24
C SER A 17 7.83 11.41 2.33
N GLY A 18 6.55 11.64 2.65
CA GLY A 18 5.70 12.60 1.93
C GLY A 18 5.36 12.21 0.49
N ILE A 19 5.51 10.94 0.12
CA ILE A 19 5.30 10.44 -1.24
C ILE A 19 3.84 10.03 -1.50
N GLY A 20 2.99 10.05 -0.46
CA GLY A 20 1.56 9.74 -0.56
C GLY A 20 1.21 8.30 -0.18
N CYS A 21 1.97 7.65 0.70
CA CYS A 21 1.69 6.30 1.20
C CYS A 21 0.29 6.20 1.78
N THR A 22 -0.04 7.00 2.79
CA THR A 22 -1.36 7.05 3.44
C THR A 22 -2.48 7.37 2.45
N THR A 23 -2.22 8.24 1.47
CA THR A 23 -3.19 8.54 0.40
C THR A 23 -3.51 7.28 -0.41
N GLN A 24 -2.52 6.50 -0.81
CA GLN A 24 -2.73 5.28 -1.59
C GLN A 24 -3.38 4.18 -0.74
N ALA A 25 -3.01 4.05 0.53
CA ALA A 25 -3.66 3.13 1.46
C ALA A 25 -5.16 3.45 1.62
N MET A 26 -5.51 4.74 1.76
CA MET A 26 -6.90 5.21 1.83
C MET A 26 -7.65 4.99 0.51
N GLN A 27 -7.05 5.29 -0.64
CA GLN A 27 -7.69 5.05 -1.94
C GLN A 27 -7.95 3.57 -2.20
N LEU A 28 -7.04 2.68 -1.81
CA LEU A 28 -7.25 1.24 -1.86
C LEU A 28 -8.40 0.79 -0.93
N LEU A 29 -8.46 1.34 0.28
CA LEU A 29 -9.55 1.11 1.23
C LEU A 29 -10.91 1.46 0.61
N LEU A 30 -11.03 2.66 0.06
CA LEU A 30 -12.25 3.16 -0.58
C LEU A 30 -12.61 2.35 -1.82
N TYR A 31 -11.60 1.92 -2.60
CA TYR A 31 -11.78 1.00 -3.73
C TYR A 31 -12.40 -0.33 -3.28
N CYS A 32 -11.80 -0.99 -2.28
CA CYS A 32 -12.30 -2.28 -1.77
C CYS A 32 -13.75 -2.16 -1.30
N ARG A 33 -14.06 -1.10 -0.55
CA ARG A 33 -15.42 -0.82 -0.09
C ARG A 33 -16.41 -0.61 -1.25
N ALA A 34 -16.03 0.18 -2.24
CA ALA A 34 -16.87 0.45 -3.42
C ALA A 34 -17.17 -0.83 -4.22
N HIS A 35 -16.31 -1.86 -4.11
CA HIS A 35 -16.46 -3.17 -4.76
C HIS A 35 -17.07 -4.24 -3.84
N GLY A 36 -17.68 -3.84 -2.71
CA GLY A 36 -18.45 -4.73 -1.85
C GLY A 36 -17.63 -5.57 -0.88
N HIS A 37 -16.34 -5.23 -0.69
CA HIS A 37 -15.52 -5.76 0.39
C HIS A 37 -15.81 -5.06 1.71
N HIS A 38 -15.38 -5.68 2.81
CA HIS A 38 -15.41 -5.12 4.15
C HIS A 38 -13.99 -4.87 4.64
N PRO A 39 -13.29 -3.83 4.11
CA PRO A 39 -11.90 -3.57 4.42
C PRO A 39 -11.74 -2.79 5.72
N ALA A 40 -10.53 -2.89 6.33
CA ALA A 40 -10.07 -1.97 7.35
C ALA A 40 -8.67 -1.46 7.03
N LEU A 41 -8.38 -0.21 7.45
CA LEU A 41 -7.05 0.39 7.40
C LEU A 41 -6.39 0.29 8.78
N ILE A 42 -5.12 -0.09 8.82
CA ILE A 42 -4.32 -0.15 10.04
C ILE A 42 -3.10 0.75 9.86
N GLU A 43 -3.04 1.88 10.58
CA GLU A 43 -1.88 2.74 10.62
C GLU A 43 -0.83 2.13 11.55
N VAL A 44 0.30 1.67 10.99
CA VAL A 44 1.34 0.95 11.74
C VAL A 44 2.52 1.84 12.09
N HIS A 45 2.76 2.90 11.30
CA HIS A 45 3.92 3.78 11.49
C HIS A 45 3.76 4.74 12.67
N SER A 46 4.88 5.17 13.22
CA SER A 46 4.93 6.02 14.42
C SER A 46 4.58 7.50 14.21
N ALA A 47 4.43 7.94 12.97
CA ALA A 47 4.08 9.34 12.68
C ALA A 47 2.63 9.68 13.05
N HIS A 48 1.78 8.64 13.23
CA HIS A 48 0.38 8.77 13.71
C HIS A 48 -0.43 9.88 13.02
N SER A 49 -0.18 10.09 11.72
CA SER A 49 -0.76 11.21 10.97
C SER A 49 -2.28 11.12 10.84
N LEU A 50 -2.83 9.92 10.72
CA LEU A 50 -4.27 9.69 10.74
C LEU A 50 -4.82 9.88 12.16
N GLN A 51 -4.14 9.37 13.18
CA GLN A 51 -4.55 9.54 14.57
C GLN A 51 -4.62 11.02 14.94
N ASP A 52 -3.61 11.80 14.60
CA ASP A 52 -3.58 13.25 14.88
C ASP A 52 -4.71 13.99 14.15
N TYR A 53 -4.96 13.63 12.89
CA TYR A 53 -6.04 14.21 12.10
C TYR A 53 -7.42 13.86 12.68
N LEU A 54 -7.64 12.61 13.08
CA LEU A 54 -8.91 12.10 13.61
C LEU A 54 -9.13 12.58 15.05
N GLY A 55 -8.12 12.47 15.90
CA GLY A 55 -8.16 12.86 17.31
C GLY A 55 -8.38 14.35 17.52
N GLY A 56 -8.04 15.17 16.53
CA GLY A 56 -8.31 16.62 16.54
C GLY A 56 -9.80 17.00 16.37
N GLY A 57 -10.70 16.03 16.19
CA GLY A 57 -12.14 16.26 16.02
C GLY A 57 -12.51 17.04 14.75
N LYS A 58 -11.59 17.13 13.80
CA LYS A 58 -11.73 17.95 12.57
C LYS A 58 -12.09 17.11 11.34
N ALA A 59 -12.00 15.78 11.44
CA ALA A 59 -12.30 14.91 10.31
C ALA A 59 -13.82 14.87 10.06
N PRO A 60 -14.30 15.29 8.88
CA PRO A 60 -15.71 15.20 8.56
C PRO A 60 -16.13 13.72 8.45
N ASN A 61 -17.38 13.42 8.83
CA ASN A 61 -17.94 12.06 8.76
C ASN A 61 -17.07 11.00 9.44
N SER A 62 -16.50 11.33 10.59
CA SER A 62 -15.73 10.40 11.42
C SER A 62 -16.38 10.22 12.78
N ASP A 63 -16.35 8.97 13.27
CA ASP A 63 -16.75 8.59 14.61
C ASP A 63 -15.55 8.01 15.36
N ILE A 64 -15.38 8.36 16.61
CA ILE A 64 -14.37 7.80 17.50
C ILE A 64 -15.03 6.67 18.27
N ILE A 65 -14.58 5.44 18.07
CA ILE A 65 -15.08 4.26 18.77
C ILE A 65 -14.30 4.04 20.08
N ASP A 66 -12.97 4.09 19.98
CA ASP A 66 -12.06 4.05 21.13
C ASP A 66 -10.73 4.76 20.78
N GLU A 67 -9.73 4.69 21.67
CA GLU A 67 -8.42 5.34 21.48
C GLU A 67 -7.65 4.86 20.24
N THR A 68 -7.99 3.69 19.72
CA THR A 68 -7.29 3.03 18.61
C THR A 68 -8.18 2.70 17.43
N HIS A 69 -9.50 2.92 17.53
CA HIS A 69 -10.47 2.56 16.51
C HIS A 69 -11.36 3.75 16.16
N PHE A 70 -11.36 4.10 14.90
CA PHE A 70 -12.12 5.20 14.30
C PHE A 70 -12.91 4.70 13.10
N ILE A 71 -14.04 5.34 12.81
CA ILE A 71 -14.79 5.13 11.56
C ILE A 71 -14.66 6.42 10.73
N ILE A 72 -14.16 6.30 9.50
CA ILE A 72 -14.05 7.41 8.55
C ILE A 72 -14.90 7.07 7.33
N TYR A 73 -15.86 7.94 7.00
CA TYR A 73 -16.78 7.70 5.88
C TYR A 73 -17.38 6.27 5.89
N GLY A 74 -17.66 5.76 7.09
CA GLY A 74 -18.21 4.42 7.31
C GLY A 74 -17.22 3.29 7.05
N THR A 75 -15.93 3.52 7.12
CA THR A 75 -14.87 2.50 7.02
C THR A 75 -13.99 2.53 8.24
N ASP A 76 -13.64 1.35 8.73
CA ASP A 76 -12.88 1.18 9.96
C ASP A 76 -11.39 1.49 9.76
N VAL A 77 -10.86 2.32 10.67
CA VAL A 77 -9.45 2.70 10.74
C VAL A 77 -8.93 2.40 12.13
N TYR A 78 -7.87 1.62 12.21
CA TYR A 78 -7.22 1.22 13.45
C TYR A 78 -5.83 1.84 13.55
N ILE A 79 -5.44 2.23 14.76
CA ILE A 79 -4.12 2.76 15.05
C ILE A 79 -3.29 1.70 15.78
N GLY A 80 -2.09 1.45 15.26
CA GLY A 80 -1.14 0.50 15.80
C GLY A 80 -1.41 -0.96 15.41
N GLY A 81 -0.33 -1.68 15.12
CA GLY A 81 -0.38 -3.06 14.62
C GLY A 81 -1.03 -4.08 15.59
N LYS A 82 -1.14 -3.76 16.87
CA LYS A 82 -1.79 -4.63 17.87
C LYS A 82 -3.30 -4.79 17.61
N SER A 83 -3.94 -3.83 16.96
CA SER A 83 -5.36 -3.86 16.62
C SER A 83 -5.68 -4.85 15.47
N ALA A 84 -4.65 -5.32 14.75
CA ALA A 84 -4.82 -6.19 13.58
C ALA A 84 -5.52 -7.52 13.91
N ALA A 85 -5.32 -8.08 15.09
CA ALA A 85 -5.96 -9.33 15.50
C ALA A 85 -7.50 -9.16 15.60
N LYS A 86 -7.94 -8.09 16.26
CA LYS A 86 -9.37 -7.75 16.37
C LYS A 86 -9.95 -7.44 14.98
N ALA A 87 -9.30 -6.59 14.20
CA ALA A 87 -9.74 -6.22 12.87
C ALA A 87 -9.90 -7.45 11.94
N ARG A 88 -9.04 -8.46 12.07
CA ARG A 88 -9.09 -9.69 11.26
C ARG A 88 -10.35 -10.53 11.46
N GLU A 89 -10.99 -10.43 12.59
CA GLU A 89 -12.23 -11.17 12.89
C GLU A 89 -13.44 -10.54 12.19
N GLU A 90 -13.38 -9.23 11.93
CA GLU A 90 -14.51 -8.42 11.45
C GLU A 90 -14.40 -8.07 9.96
N HIS A 91 -13.19 -8.15 9.37
CA HIS A 91 -12.90 -7.66 8.02
C HIS A 91 -12.34 -8.74 7.10
N ASP A 92 -12.62 -8.63 5.81
CA ASP A 92 -12.12 -9.55 4.78
C ASP A 92 -10.80 -9.07 4.13
N ILE A 93 -10.50 -7.77 4.26
CA ILE A 93 -9.26 -7.16 3.76
C ILE A 93 -8.69 -6.23 4.84
N LEU A 94 -7.41 -6.41 5.20
CA LEU A 94 -6.68 -5.50 6.07
C LEU A 94 -5.57 -4.79 5.28
N ILE A 95 -5.62 -3.47 5.27
CA ILE A 95 -4.62 -2.62 4.60
C ILE A 95 -3.74 -2.00 5.67
N PHE A 96 -2.45 -2.33 5.66
CA PHE A 96 -1.45 -1.84 6.62
C PHE A 96 -0.69 -0.68 6.01
N ASP A 97 -0.85 0.52 6.56
CA ASP A 97 -0.04 1.70 6.23
C ASP A 97 1.22 1.69 7.08
N TYR A 98 2.35 1.36 6.46
CA TYR A 98 3.66 1.31 7.09
C TYR A 98 4.41 2.65 7.05
N GLY A 99 3.86 3.67 6.38
CA GLY A 99 4.55 4.94 6.20
C GLY A 99 5.79 4.82 5.30
N ASN A 100 6.95 5.29 5.76
CA ASN A 100 8.20 5.21 5.00
C ASN A 100 8.87 3.83 5.15
N TYR A 101 9.17 3.17 4.03
CA TYR A 101 9.79 1.84 3.99
C TYR A 101 11.09 1.75 4.79
N SER A 102 11.98 2.73 4.67
CA SER A 102 13.26 2.76 5.40
C SER A 102 13.10 2.93 6.92
N SER A 103 11.91 3.30 7.38
CA SER A 103 11.59 3.50 8.80
C SER A 103 10.82 2.33 9.41
N ILE A 104 10.58 1.24 8.67
CA ILE A 104 9.90 0.05 9.16
C ILE A 104 10.83 -0.69 10.13
N PRO A 105 10.47 -0.82 11.42
CA PRO A 105 11.34 -1.47 12.40
C PRO A 105 11.54 -2.96 12.15
N ASP A 106 10.51 -3.63 11.66
CA ASP A 106 10.53 -5.04 11.28
C ASP A 106 9.99 -5.18 9.85
N VAL A 107 10.90 -5.18 8.90
CA VAL A 107 10.57 -5.30 7.48
C VAL A 107 9.99 -6.68 7.13
N THR A 108 10.22 -7.70 7.96
CA THR A 108 9.62 -9.03 7.79
C THR A 108 8.09 -8.94 7.86
N ALA A 109 7.58 -8.14 8.79
CA ALA A 109 6.14 -7.93 8.93
C ALA A 109 5.50 -7.29 7.68
N TYR A 110 6.24 -6.48 6.92
CA TYR A 110 5.82 -5.98 5.62
C TYR A 110 5.86 -7.08 4.56
N HIS A 111 6.95 -7.85 4.49
CA HIS A 111 7.13 -8.90 3.47
C HIS A 111 6.19 -10.10 3.66
N ASP A 112 5.69 -10.33 4.86
CA ASP A 112 4.75 -11.41 5.17
C ASP A 112 3.31 -11.14 4.70
N LYS A 113 3.01 -9.95 4.16
CA LYS A 113 1.67 -9.64 3.67
C LYS A 113 1.40 -10.29 2.31
N ASP A 114 0.13 -10.60 2.06
CA ASP A 114 -0.32 -11.25 0.82
C ASP A 114 -0.05 -10.37 -0.41
N ILE A 115 -0.23 -9.06 -0.27
CA ILE A 115 0.09 -8.05 -1.31
C ILE A 115 1.03 -7.01 -0.69
N ARG A 116 2.06 -6.62 -1.44
CA ARG A 116 3.02 -5.60 -1.01
C ARG A 116 3.08 -4.49 -2.04
N ILE A 117 2.89 -3.27 -1.58
CA ILE A 117 2.83 -2.07 -2.41
C ILE A 117 3.87 -1.07 -1.91
N ILE A 118 4.70 -0.58 -2.84
CA ILE A 118 5.57 0.56 -2.62
C ILE A 118 5.05 1.75 -3.42
N VAL A 119 4.78 2.84 -2.74
CA VAL A 119 4.42 4.12 -3.35
C VAL A 119 5.70 4.86 -3.70
N CYS A 120 5.80 5.29 -4.95
CA CYS A 120 6.99 5.89 -5.55
C CYS A 120 6.72 7.30 -6.10
N GLY A 121 7.77 8.06 -6.30
CA GLY A 121 7.74 9.32 -7.02
C GLY A 121 8.93 9.46 -7.97
N MET A 122 8.83 10.41 -8.91
CA MET A 122 9.83 10.61 -9.96
C MET A 122 10.68 11.87 -9.79
N LYS A 123 10.46 12.64 -8.74
CA LYS A 123 11.33 13.79 -8.45
C LYS A 123 12.73 13.30 -8.05
N PRO A 124 13.81 14.02 -8.39
CA PRO A 124 15.18 13.55 -8.13
C PRO A 124 15.44 13.10 -6.69
N TRP A 125 14.86 13.79 -5.72
CA TRP A 125 14.99 13.43 -4.29
C TRP A 125 14.10 12.28 -3.86
N GLN A 126 13.16 11.84 -4.70
CA GLN A 126 12.25 10.71 -4.43
C GLN A 126 12.77 9.40 -5.05
N THR A 127 13.65 9.49 -6.06
CA THR A 127 14.21 8.31 -6.72
C THR A 127 15.33 7.67 -5.92
N VAL A 128 16.10 8.44 -5.16
CA VAL A 128 17.22 7.90 -4.36
C VAL A 128 16.75 6.86 -3.33
N PRO A 129 15.72 7.12 -2.50
CA PRO A 129 15.24 6.12 -1.54
C PRO A 129 14.66 4.85 -2.20
N LEU A 130 14.24 4.92 -3.47
CA LEU A 130 13.72 3.76 -4.20
C LEU A 130 14.78 2.67 -4.40
N TYR A 131 16.06 3.04 -4.44
CA TYR A 131 17.15 2.07 -4.54
C TYR A 131 17.26 1.14 -3.33
N ASP A 132 16.94 1.64 -2.14
CA ASP A 132 16.94 0.84 -0.92
C ASP A 132 15.85 -0.25 -0.99
N VAL A 133 14.72 0.08 -1.61
CA VAL A 133 13.63 -0.88 -1.84
C VAL A 133 14.03 -1.94 -2.87
N PHE A 134 14.68 -1.55 -3.97
CA PHE A 134 15.16 -2.50 -4.98
C PHE A 134 16.24 -3.44 -4.43
N ALA A 135 17.05 -2.97 -3.49
CA ALA A 135 18.05 -3.79 -2.84
C ALA A 135 17.48 -4.93 -1.99
N ALA A 136 16.19 -4.83 -1.60
CA ALA A 136 15.50 -5.87 -0.82
C ALA A 136 15.14 -7.13 -1.64
N GLU A 137 15.40 -7.16 -2.94
CA GLU A 137 15.27 -8.33 -3.85
C GLU A 137 13.92 -9.08 -3.76
N ASP A 138 12.80 -8.38 -3.57
CA ASP A 138 11.47 -9.00 -3.54
C ASP A 138 10.72 -8.76 -4.86
N ASN A 139 10.63 -9.82 -5.68
CA ASN A 139 9.95 -9.77 -6.99
C ASN A 139 8.41 -9.67 -6.89
N GLY A 140 7.84 -9.78 -5.69
CA GLY A 140 6.39 -9.74 -5.47
C GLY A 140 5.84 -8.36 -5.09
N ILE A 141 6.66 -7.32 -5.15
CA ILE A 141 6.26 -5.95 -4.83
C ILE A 141 5.58 -5.30 -6.04
N HIS A 142 4.48 -4.60 -5.78
CA HIS A 142 3.83 -3.70 -6.73
C HIS A 142 4.25 -2.26 -6.47
N TYR A 143 4.58 -1.53 -7.52
CA TYR A 143 5.05 -0.15 -7.46
C TYR A 143 3.97 0.79 -7.97
N ILE A 144 3.53 1.74 -7.14
CA ILE A 144 2.55 2.77 -7.53
C ILE A 144 3.25 4.13 -7.58
N PHE A 145 3.45 4.66 -8.76
CA PHE A 145 4.05 5.96 -8.96
C PHE A 145 3.02 7.08 -8.86
N ASN A 146 3.22 7.99 -7.92
CA ASN A 146 2.42 9.19 -7.74
C ASN A 146 2.90 10.34 -8.63
N SER A 147 1.95 11.15 -9.10
CA SER A 147 2.19 12.42 -9.79
C SER A 147 3.08 12.30 -11.04
N VAL A 148 2.98 11.19 -11.76
CA VAL A 148 3.64 11.00 -13.05
C VAL A 148 2.73 11.48 -14.17
N HIS A 149 3.22 12.42 -14.99
CA HIS A 149 2.46 12.87 -16.14
C HIS A 149 2.27 11.74 -17.16
N PRO A 150 1.11 11.64 -17.84
CA PRO A 150 0.84 10.56 -18.79
C PRO A 150 1.91 10.37 -19.87
N SER A 151 2.53 11.45 -20.35
CA SER A 151 3.63 11.39 -21.34
C SER A 151 4.89 10.70 -20.83
N ASP A 152 5.07 10.62 -19.52
CA ASP A 152 6.30 10.11 -18.89
C ASP A 152 6.13 8.67 -18.39
N GLN A 153 4.90 8.14 -18.41
CA GLN A 153 4.61 6.81 -17.91
C GLN A 153 5.37 5.71 -18.65
N ASP A 154 5.50 5.80 -19.96
CA ASP A 154 6.25 4.82 -20.74
C ASP A 154 7.75 4.88 -20.45
N THR A 155 8.30 6.06 -20.20
CA THR A 155 9.67 6.22 -19.74
C THR A 155 9.89 5.54 -18.39
N VAL A 156 8.95 5.73 -17.45
CA VAL A 156 9.02 5.07 -16.14
C VAL A 156 8.94 3.55 -16.28
N ARG A 157 8.01 3.02 -17.09
CA ARG A 157 7.93 1.58 -17.34
C ARG A 157 9.23 1.02 -17.92
N HIS A 158 9.83 1.76 -18.86
CA HIS A 158 11.12 1.35 -19.44
C HIS A 158 12.23 1.34 -18.39
N MET A 159 12.26 2.32 -17.48
CA MET A 159 13.21 2.36 -16.36
C MET A 159 13.01 1.23 -15.35
N MET A 160 11.79 0.76 -15.19
CA MET A 160 11.45 -0.34 -14.27
C MET A 160 11.76 -1.73 -14.84
N GLU A 161 12.10 -1.84 -16.12
CA GLU A 161 12.55 -3.08 -16.79
C GLU A 161 11.68 -4.30 -16.45
N GLU A 162 12.24 -5.30 -15.78
CA GLU A 162 11.54 -6.52 -15.37
C GLU A 162 10.37 -6.26 -14.41
N LEU A 163 10.39 -5.14 -13.68
CA LEU A 163 9.34 -4.72 -12.76
C LEU A 163 8.21 -3.93 -13.45
N ALA A 164 8.31 -3.70 -14.75
CA ALA A 164 7.32 -2.91 -15.50
C ALA A 164 5.90 -3.50 -15.42
N ALA A 165 5.77 -4.83 -15.35
CA ALA A 165 4.49 -5.51 -15.19
C ALA A 165 3.81 -5.21 -13.84
N ASN A 166 4.60 -4.94 -12.80
CA ASN A 166 4.15 -4.59 -11.45
C ASN A 166 4.13 -3.07 -11.21
N THR A 167 4.32 -2.25 -12.27
CA THR A 167 4.37 -0.79 -12.19
C THR A 167 3.04 -0.18 -12.59
N HIS A 168 2.51 0.63 -11.69
CA HIS A 168 1.22 1.30 -11.82
C HIS A 168 1.38 2.80 -11.63
N PHE A 169 0.42 3.58 -12.12
CA PHE A 169 0.42 5.04 -11.98
C PHE A 169 -0.83 5.49 -11.25
N ALA A 170 -0.64 6.20 -10.15
CA ALA A 170 -1.73 6.70 -9.33
C ALA A 170 -2.58 7.71 -10.10
N ILE A 171 -3.88 7.67 -9.85
CA ILE A 171 -4.81 8.71 -10.26
C ILE A 171 -4.66 9.88 -9.30
N TRP A 172 -4.75 11.09 -9.82
CA TRP A 172 -4.79 12.29 -8.99
C TRP A 172 -6.00 12.25 -8.06
N ALA A 173 -5.75 12.26 -6.74
CA ALA A 173 -6.75 12.27 -5.70
C ALA A 173 -6.60 13.56 -4.88
N PRO A 174 -7.29 14.66 -5.25
CA PRO A 174 -7.21 15.93 -4.53
C PRO A 174 -7.81 15.84 -3.12
N ASP A 175 -8.77 14.95 -2.94
CA ASP A 175 -9.36 14.59 -1.66
C ASP A 175 -9.18 13.09 -1.44
N TYR A 176 -8.30 12.73 -0.51
CA TYR A 176 -8.00 11.32 -0.26
C TYR A 176 -9.10 10.56 0.50
N PHE A 177 -10.14 11.23 0.96
CA PHE A 177 -11.34 10.59 1.53
C PHE A 177 -12.44 10.33 0.51
N ASN A 178 -12.31 10.81 -0.72
CA ASN A 178 -13.18 10.47 -1.83
C ASN A 178 -12.53 9.46 -2.76
N TYR A 179 -13.29 8.43 -3.13
CA TYR A 179 -12.83 7.46 -4.11
C TYR A 179 -12.70 8.10 -5.49
N CYS A 180 -11.48 8.14 -6.01
CA CYS A 180 -11.16 8.78 -7.28
C CYS A 180 -11.04 7.79 -8.45
N GLY A 181 -11.43 6.55 -8.29
CA GLY A 181 -11.19 5.47 -9.24
C GLY A 181 -10.00 4.61 -8.84
N GLY A 182 -9.46 3.84 -9.76
CA GLY A 182 -8.30 2.97 -9.47
C GLY A 182 -8.47 1.53 -9.93
N ASP A 183 -9.52 1.22 -10.68
CA ASP A 183 -9.77 -0.12 -11.20
C ASP A 183 -8.57 -0.68 -11.98
N LYS A 184 -7.87 0.16 -12.74
CA LYS A 184 -6.67 -0.24 -13.50
C LYS A 184 -5.47 -0.55 -12.61
N ILE A 185 -5.48 -0.07 -11.36
CA ILE A 185 -4.41 -0.26 -10.37
C ILE A 185 -4.79 -1.40 -9.44
N TYR A 186 -5.92 -1.27 -8.75
CA TYR A 186 -6.26 -2.14 -7.62
C TYR A 186 -6.93 -3.45 -8.03
N ALA A 187 -7.71 -3.48 -9.14
CA ALA A 187 -8.32 -4.72 -9.60
C ALA A 187 -7.28 -5.81 -9.95
N PRO A 188 -6.19 -5.52 -10.68
CA PRO A 188 -5.13 -6.51 -10.91
C PRO A 188 -4.49 -7.01 -9.63
N LEU A 189 -4.22 -6.10 -8.66
CA LEU A 189 -3.60 -6.44 -7.37
C LEU A 189 -4.45 -7.45 -6.59
N LEU A 190 -5.75 -7.22 -6.49
CA LEU A 190 -6.65 -8.09 -5.74
C LEU A 190 -6.94 -9.42 -6.47
N ARG A 191 -6.87 -9.46 -7.80
CA ARG A 191 -7.05 -10.70 -8.57
C ARG A 191 -5.93 -11.71 -8.34
N THR A 192 -4.71 -11.27 -8.08
CA THR A 192 -3.58 -12.19 -7.84
C THR A 192 -3.83 -13.13 -6.66
N ILE A 193 -4.72 -12.75 -5.72
CA ILE A 193 -5.06 -13.56 -4.56
C ILE A 193 -6.02 -14.70 -4.91
N HIS A 194 -6.93 -14.48 -5.84
CA HIS A 194 -7.91 -15.49 -6.24
C HIS A 194 -7.33 -16.58 -7.16
N THR A 195 -6.10 -16.38 -7.67
CA THR A 195 -5.43 -17.31 -8.60
C THR A 195 -4.31 -18.11 -7.96
N HIS A 196 -3.92 -17.82 -6.73
CA HIS A 196 -2.83 -18.52 -6.03
C HIS A 196 -3.34 -19.66 -5.12
N ASP A 197 -3.62 -20.80 -5.71
CA ASP A 197 -3.09 -22.06 -5.20
C ASP A 197 -1.57 -21.97 -5.43
N VAL A 198 -0.80 -21.88 -4.35
CA VAL A 198 0.60 -21.53 -4.30
C VAL A 198 1.47 -22.46 -5.16
N PRO A 199 2.17 -22.01 -6.22
CA PRO A 199 3.31 -22.75 -6.73
C PRO A 199 4.55 -22.50 -5.85
N PRO A 200 5.51 -23.46 -5.81
CA PRO A 200 6.65 -23.42 -4.90
C PRO A 200 7.61 -22.25 -5.19
N ARG A 201 8.17 -21.69 -4.12
CA ARG A 201 9.23 -20.68 -4.19
C ARG A 201 10.36 -21.14 -5.10
N VAL A 202 10.51 -20.52 -6.25
CA VAL A 202 11.71 -20.65 -7.08
C VAL A 202 12.76 -19.71 -6.48
N SER A 203 13.91 -20.28 -6.10
CA SER A 203 15.05 -19.53 -5.57
C SER A 203 15.50 -18.49 -6.60
N ALA A 204 15.53 -17.22 -6.21
CA ALA A 204 15.91 -16.09 -7.04
C ALA A 204 17.35 -16.23 -7.54
N SER A 205 17.54 -16.21 -8.83
CA SER A 205 18.83 -15.99 -9.49
C SER A 205 19.21 -14.51 -9.31
N LYS A 206 20.44 -14.28 -8.86
CA LYS A 206 21.01 -12.94 -8.63
C LYS A 206 21.11 -12.16 -9.94
N SER A 207 20.11 -11.36 -10.24
CA SER A 207 20.18 -10.35 -11.30
C SER A 207 20.84 -9.08 -10.73
N LYS A 208 22.01 -8.74 -11.24
CA LYS A 208 22.73 -7.53 -10.84
C LYS A 208 22.11 -6.34 -11.55
N PHE A 209 21.33 -5.52 -10.84
CA PHE A 209 20.96 -4.19 -11.29
C PHE A 209 22.22 -3.31 -11.45
N SER A 210 22.85 -3.35 -12.62
CA SER A 210 24.05 -2.56 -12.93
C SER A 210 23.75 -1.18 -13.54
N PHE A 211 22.47 -0.84 -13.72
CA PHE A 211 22.07 0.25 -14.61
C PHE A 211 22.18 1.66 -14.02
N PHE A 212 22.21 1.80 -12.70
CA PHE A 212 22.16 3.12 -12.08
C PHE A 212 23.51 3.67 -11.58
N ARG A 213 24.64 3.15 -12.06
CA ARG A 213 25.96 3.73 -11.81
C ARG A 213 26.57 4.33 -13.08
N ARG A 214 26.00 5.43 -13.59
CA ARG A 214 26.73 6.34 -14.46
C ARG A 214 26.43 7.78 -14.08
N LYS A 215 27.50 8.35 -13.49
CA LYS A 215 27.90 9.75 -13.24
C LYS A 215 26.89 10.85 -13.52
#